data_9b31d60a736354c3371fedf5aa660676
#
_entry.id   9b31d60a736354c3371fedf5aa660676
#
_cell.length_a   1.000
_cell.length_b   1.000
_cell.length_c   1.000
_cell.angle_alpha   90.00
_cell.angle_beta   90.00
_cell.angle_gamma   90.00
#
_symmetry.space_group_name_H-M   'P 1'
#
loop_
_entity.id
_entity.type
_entity.pdbx_description
1 polymer ?
#
loop_
_entity_poly.entity_id
_entity_poly.type
_entity_poly.pdbx_seq_one_letter_code
_entity_poly.pdbx_strand_id
1 'polypeptide(L)'
;DLLAPLLPLASSGQTIMTNGGDLPVFNSASVENKGFEFTVGYRNNWKDWSLDVTANISALRNKVKSLGEGVQPIKAEVMMSGSFNDRPTITKPGLPIGTFWGYVVEGFDNDGNFIFQDNNGSVNGVLTGKPDGKIDENDKTDIGNPHPDFTYGLNINVGYKNWDLTAFFQGTQGNDIFALMKYDWYFGGANSATLKDAFYNSWTPQNPNAEAPKLNSKNSSGINSLPSTFYVEDGSYFRCKNLQIGYSFNKKLLQKFHIESFRIYAGVQNLFTITKYPLYDPEVSSNVLFDRGVDGFWQAQESPHEATMNSRVYNLGVNLTF
;
A
#
# COMPACT_ATOMS: atom_id res chain seq x y z
N ASP A 1 1.10 11.98 -19.61
CA ASP A 1 -0.31 12.22 -19.95
C ASP A 1 -1.12 11.00 -19.51
N LEU A 2 -2.26 11.23 -18.87
CA LEU A 2 -3.22 10.19 -18.50
C LEU A 2 -4.36 10.17 -19.53
N LEU A 3 -4.68 8.98 -20.00
CA LEU A 3 -5.87 8.75 -20.83
C LEU A 3 -7.07 8.47 -19.93
N ALA A 4 -8.17 9.15 -20.16
CA ALA A 4 -9.45 8.86 -19.50
C ALA A 4 -10.55 8.72 -20.55
N PRO A 5 -11.56 7.86 -20.32
CA PRO A 5 -12.72 7.81 -21.19
C PRO A 5 -13.48 9.15 -21.11
N LEU A 6 -13.99 9.61 -22.25
CA LEU A 6 -14.92 10.73 -22.29
C LEU A 6 -16.19 10.31 -21.53
N LEU A 7 -16.36 10.84 -20.33
CA LEU A 7 -17.65 10.74 -19.65
C LEU A 7 -18.64 11.59 -20.45
N PRO A 8 -19.78 11.01 -20.91
CA PRO A 8 -20.81 11.81 -21.56
C PRO A 8 -21.26 12.88 -20.57
N LEU A 9 -21.19 14.13 -20.96
CA LEU A 9 -21.81 15.24 -20.23
C LEU A 9 -23.29 14.91 -20.14
N ALA A 10 -23.77 14.59 -18.94
CA ALA A 10 -25.17 14.36 -18.66
C ALA A 10 -25.92 15.68 -18.71
N SER A 11 -26.20 16.19 -19.90
CA SER A 11 -27.03 17.39 -20.07
C SER A 11 -28.53 17.09 -20.12
N SER A 12 -28.95 15.83 -20.01
CA SER A 12 -30.38 15.48 -20.10
C SER A 12 -30.78 14.13 -19.54
N GLY A 13 -30.01 13.54 -18.63
CA GLY A 13 -30.39 12.26 -17.99
C GLY A 13 -30.49 11.04 -18.93
N GLN A 14 -30.05 11.16 -20.17
CA GLN A 14 -29.93 10.04 -21.10
C GLN A 14 -28.48 9.68 -21.28
N THR A 15 -28.14 8.49 -20.82
CA THR A 15 -26.88 7.83 -21.17
C THR A 15 -26.89 7.59 -22.66
N ILE A 16 -26.02 8.22 -23.44
CA ILE A 16 -25.82 7.86 -24.84
C ILE A 16 -25.11 6.50 -24.81
N MET A 17 -25.89 5.44 -24.79
CA MET A 17 -25.43 4.10 -25.11
C MET A 17 -25.16 4.10 -26.60
N THR A 18 -23.93 4.35 -27.00
CA THR A 18 -23.50 4.05 -28.37
C THR A 18 -23.51 2.53 -28.50
N ASN A 19 -24.25 2.01 -29.48
CA ASN A 19 -24.35 0.61 -29.78
C ASN A 19 -22.94 -0.03 -29.86
N GLY A 20 -22.47 -0.66 -28.77
CA GLY A 20 -21.34 -1.59 -28.78
C GLY A 20 -19.94 -1.02 -29.11
N GLY A 21 -19.74 0.28 -29.12
CA GLY A 21 -18.42 0.88 -29.34
C GLY A 21 -17.78 1.34 -28.03
N ASP A 22 -16.46 1.12 -27.91
CA ASP A 22 -15.66 1.66 -26.82
C ASP A 22 -15.81 3.20 -26.79
N LEU A 23 -15.91 3.76 -25.57
CA LEU A 23 -15.91 5.21 -25.38
C LEU A 23 -14.60 5.79 -25.90
N PRO A 24 -14.60 6.88 -26.66
CA PRO A 24 -13.38 7.51 -27.11
C PRO A 24 -12.55 7.97 -25.90
N VAL A 25 -11.26 7.67 -25.91
CA VAL A 25 -10.31 8.09 -24.89
C VAL A 25 -9.57 9.35 -25.34
N PHE A 26 -9.25 10.22 -24.41
CA PHE A 26 -8.48 11.44 -24.68
C PHE A 26 -7.47 11.73 -23.56
N ASN A 27 -6.47 12.55 -23.85
CA ASN A 27 -5.50 13.01 -22.87
C ASN A 27 -6.19 13.95 -21.87
N SER A 28 -6.49 13.45 -20.67
CA SER A 28 -7.30 14.18 -19.69
C SER A 28 -6.50 14.73 -18.52
N ALA A 29 -5.23 14.36 -18.37
CA ALA A 29 -4.43 14.83 -17.25
C ALA A 29 -2.95 14.92 -17.59
N SER A 30 -2.24 15.81 -16.91
CA SER A 30 -0.79 15.91 -16.92
C SER A 30 -0.24 15.62 -15.51
N VAL A 31 0.75 14.73 -15.45
CA VAL A 31 1.39 14.30 -14.21
C VAL A 31 2.89 14.52 -14.32
N GLU A 32 3.48 15.05 -13.30
CA GLU A 32 4.91 15.24 -13.17
C GLU A 32 5.46 14.20 -12.19
N ASN A 33 6.52 13.49 -12.62
CA ASN A 33 7.33 12.63 -11.79
C ASN A 33 8.75 13.18 -11.74
N LYS A 34 9.26 13.42 -10.54
CA LYS A 34 10.62 13.88 -10.28
C LYS A 34 11.27 13.02 -9.22
N GLY A 35 12.53 12.68 -9.44
CA GLY A 35 13.24 11.86 -8.48
C GLY A 35 14.71 11.73 -8.76
N PHE A 36 15.36 10.94 -7.94
CA PHE A 36 16.73 10.53 -8.13
C PHE A 36 16.87 9.06 -7.78
N GLU A 37 17.85 8.42 -8.41
CA GLU A 37 18.25 7.06 -8.11
C GLU A 37 19.77 7.05 -7.88
N PHE A 38 20.20 6.33 -6.86
CA PHE A 38 21.59 6.17 -6.55
C PHE A 38 21.89 4.70 -6.29
N THR A 39 22.95 4.19 -6.92
CA THR A 39 23.43 2.82 -6.73
C THR A 39 24.92 2.85 -6.45
N VAL A 40 25.33 2.13 -5.42
CA VAL A 40 26.74 1.93 -5.10
C VAL A 40 27.03 0.43 -4.99
N GLY A 41 28.13 0.02 -5.60
CA GLY A 41 28.62 -1.35 -5.55
C GLY A 41 30.04 -1.42 -5.04
N TYR A 42 30.31 -2.42 -4.24
CA TYR A 42 31.66 -2.76 -3.80
C TYR A 42 31.92 -4.25 -4.01
N ARG A 43 33.01 -4.55 -4.75
CA ARG A 43 33.45 -5.92 -4.97
C ARG A 43 34.94 -6.07 -4.65
N ASN A 44 35.24 -7.09 -3.88
CA ASN A 44 36.64 -7.42 -3.57
C ASN A 44 36.82 -8.92 -3.32
N ASN A 45 38.06 -9.39 -3.52
CA ASN A 45 38.49 -10.76 -3.27
C ASN A 45 39.78 -10.74 -2.43
N TRP A 46 39.75 -11.48 -1.31
CA TRP A 46 40.89 -11.63 -0.42
C TRP A 46 41.15 -13.11 -0.23
N LYS A 47 42.26 -13.62 -0.75
CA LYS A 47 42.68 -15.01 -0.53
C LYS A 47 41.53 -16.04 -0.68
N ASP A 48 40.85 -16.37 0.41
CA ASP A 48 39.74 -17.35 0.46
C ASP A 48 38.33 -16.72 0.49
N TRP A 49 38.25 -15.38 0.54
CA TRP A 49 37.00 -14.62 0.63
C TRP A 49 36.68 -13.87 -0.66
N SER A 50 35.42 -13.82 -0.98
CA SER A 50 34.87 -12.88 -1.95
C SER A 50 33.71 -12.12 -1.33
N LEU A 51 33.62 -10.83 -1.63
CA LEU A 51 32.54 -9.97 -1.20
C LEU A 51 32.04 -9.16 -2.39
N ASP A 52 30.74 -9.18 -2.60
CA ASP A 52 30.06 -8.34 -3.58
C ASP A 52 28.82 -7.75 -2.88
N VAL A 53 28.82 -6.43 -2.68
CA VAL A 53 27.73 -5.69 -2.05
C VAL A 53 27.24 -4.63 -3.01
N THR A 54 25.95 -4.59 -3.24
CA THR A 54 25.29 -3.54 -4.02
C THR A 54 24.13 -2.96 -3.21
N ALA A 55 24.16 -1.65 -3.01
CA ALA A 55 23.06 -0.91 -2.38
C ALA A 55 22.47 0.09 -3.37
N ASN A 56 21.17 0.24 -3.35
CA ASN A 56 20.45 1.25 -4.13
C ASN A 56 19.42 1.98 -3.26
N ILE A 57 19.16 3.21 -3.62
CA ILE A 57 18.09 4.04 -3.07
C ILE A 57 17.47 4.85 -4.20
N SER A 58 16.15 4.94 -4.21
CA SER A 58 15.37 5.72 -5.18
C SER A 58 14.34 6.55 -4.43
N ALA A 59 14.25 7.83 -4.77
CA ALA A 59 13.21 8.72 -4.29
C ALA A 59 12.46 9.30 -5.49
N LEU A 60 11.14 9.12 -5.52
CA LEU A 60 10.27 9.60 -6.59
C LEU A 60 9.13 10.43 -5.98
N ARG A 61 8.93 11.62 -6.52
CA ARG A 61 7.79 12.48 -6.19
C ARG A 61 6.85 12.55 -7.38
N ASN A 62 5.61 12.19 -7.13
CA ASN A 62 4.52 12.24 -8.09
C ASN A 62 3.63 13.45 -7.81
N LYS A 63 3.19 14.18 -8.83
CA LYS A 63 2.28 15.30 -8.69
C LYS A 63 1.40 15.48 -9.92
N VAL A 64 0.10 15.54 -9.73
CA VAL A 64 -0.84 15.92 -10.78
C VAL A 64 -0.71 17.43 -11.02
N LYS A 65 -0.41 17.81 -12.25
CA LYS A 65 -0.26 19.23 -12.66
C LYS A 65 -1.60 19.84 -13.07
N SER A 66 -2.35 19.09 -13.85
CA SER A 66 -3.67 19.52 -14.34
C SER A 66 -4.53 18.32 -14.67
N LEU A 67 -5.83 18.51 -14.58
CA LEU A 67 -6.84 17.70 -15.24
C LEU A 67 -7.36 18.44 -16.47
N GLY A 68 -7.89 17.73 -17.45
CA GLY A 68 -8.50 18.31 -18.64
C GLY A 68 -9.67 19.24 -18.27
N GLU A 69 -10.01 20.15 -19.18
CA GLU A 69 -11.12 21.07 -18.99
C GLU A 69 -12.43 20.28 -18.75
N GLY A 70 -13.16 20.62 -17.70
CA GLY A 70 -14.40 19.95 -17.31
C GLY A 70 -14.22 18.61 -16.60
N VAL A 71 -12.99 18.10 -16.45
CA VAL A 71 -12.73 16.85 -15.74
C VAL A 71 -12.74 17.09 -14.23
N GLN A 72 -13.67 16.42 -13.54
CA GLN A 72 -13.72 16.44 -12.09
C GLN A 72 -12.56 15.66 -11.48
N PRO A 73 -12.18 15.92 -10.21
CA PRO A 73 -11.23 15.09 -9.49
C PRO A 73 -11.59 13.60 -9.58
N ILE A 74 -10.61 12.76 -9.92
CA ILE A 74 -10.82 11.34 -10.12
C ILE A 74 -10.77 10.67 -8.74
N LYS A 75 -11.84 10.00 -8.38
CA LYS A 75 -11.92 9.18 -7.16
C LYS A 75 -11.65 7.72 -7.50
N ALA A 76 -11.26 6.93 -6.50
CA ALA A 76 -11.05 5.48 -6.61
C ALA A 76 -12.17 4.77 -7.35
N GLU A 77 -11.85 3.71 -8.09
CA GLU A 77 -12.87 2.86 -8.72
C GLU A 77 -13.47 1.88 -7.71
N VAL A 78 -12.72 1.53 -6.67
CA VAL A 78 -13.15 0.58 -5.65
C VAL A 78 -14.40 1.08 -4.95
N MET A 79 -15.50 0.47 -5.29
CA MET A 79 -16.73 0.55 -4.53
C MET A 79 -16.61 -0.41 -3.36
N MET A 80 -16.48 0.14 -2.18
CA MET A 80 -16.48 -0.64 -0.96
C MET A 80 -17.87 -1.19 -0.74
N SER A 81 -17.99 -2.52 -0.69
CA SER A 81 -19.26 -3.19 -0.63
C SER A 81 -20.12 -2.72 0.55
N GLY A 82 -21.30 -2.30 0.28
CA GLY A 82 -22.47 -2.29 1.15
C GLY A 82 -22.57 -1.22 2.21
N SER A 83 -21.50 -0.76 2.82
CA SER A 83 -21.59 0.13 3.98
C SER A 83 -20.62 1.31 3.95
N PHE A 84 -19.58 1.23 3.16
CA PHE A 84 -18.63 2.31 2.94
C PHE A 84 -19.05 3.07 1.67
N ASN A 85 -19.94 4.03 1.83
CA ASN A 85 -20.53 4.76 0.71
C ASN A 85 -19.59 5.76 0.05
N ASP A 86 -18.30 5.78 0.42
CA ASP A 86 -17.36 6.77 -0.05
C ASP A 86 -16.06 6.14 -0.54
N ARG A 87 -15.28 6.89 -1.28
CA ARG A 87 -14.04 6.45 -1.93
C ARG A 87 -12.84 7.03 -1.19
N PRO A 88 -11.89 6.18 -0.75
CA PRO A 88 -10.82 6.62 0.13
C PRO A 88 -9.71 7.38 -0.59
N THR A 89 -9.71 7.46 -1.93
CA THR A 89 -8.64 8.13 -2.68
C THR A 89 -9.16 9.21 -3.61
N ILE A 90 -8.31 10.19 -3.89
CA ILE A 90 -8.56 11.25 -4.84
C ILE A 90 -7.32 11.53 -5.70
N THR A 91 -7.55 11.84 -6.97
CA THR A 91 -6.53 12.34 -7.89
C THR A 91 -6.96 13.70 -8.38
N LYS A 92 -6.28 14.75 -7.92
CA LYS A 92 -6.60 16.16 -8.28
C LYS A 92 -5.32 16.99 -8.43
N PRO A 93 -5.37 18.12 -9.15
CA PRO A 93 -4.21 19.00 -9.28
C PRO A 93 -3.63 19.42 -7.93
N GLY A 94 -2.31 19.39 -7.86
CA GLY A 94 -1.55 19.75 -6.66
C GLY A 94 -1.17 18.59 -5.76
N LEU A 95 -1.84 17.45 -5.84
CA LEU A 95 -1.60 16.25 -5.05
C LEU A 95 -0.96 15.12 -5.87
N PRO A 96 -0.36 14.12 -5.25
CA PRO A 96 -0.02 12.84 -5.88
C PRO A 96 -1.26 12.09 -6.40
N ILE A 97 -1.07 11.20 -7.37
CA ILE A 97 -2.13 10.30 -7.82
C ILE A 97 -2.54 9.37 -6.66
N GLY A 98 -3.86 9.19 -6.45
CA GLY A 98 -4.36 8.26 -5.44
C GLY A 98 -4.09 8.70 -4.00
N THR A 99 -3.93 10.00 -3.74
CA THR A 99 -3.85 10.55 -2.39
C THR A 99 -5.04 10.12 -1.55
N PHE A 100 -4.84 9.68 -0.32
CA PHE A 100 -5.93 9.31 0.58
C PHE A 100 -6.70 10.56 0.98
N TRP A 101 -8.03 10.50 0.82
CA TRP A 101 -8.92 11.64 0.95
C TRP A 101 -10.06 11.33 1.92
N GLY A 102 -10.14 12.07 3.00
CA GLY A 102 -11.12 11.79 4.04
C GLY A 102 -11.08 12.81 5.17
N TYR A 103 -11.64 12.41 6.30
CA TYR A 103 -11.76 13.22 7.49
C TYR A 103 -10.59 12.97 8.46
N VAL A 104 -10.21 14.03 9.18
CA VAL A 104 -9.28 13.93 10.30
C VAL A 104 -10.08 13.61 11.57
N VAL A 105 -9.74 12.52 12.26
CA VAL A 105 -10.35 12.14 13.53
C VAL A 105 -9.67 12.94 14.65
N GLU A 106 -10.45 13.65 15.47
CA GLU A 106 -9.99 14.38 16.65
C GLU A 106 -10.23 13.62 17.96
N GLY A 107 -11.15 12.67 17.97
CA GLY A 107 -11.50 11.90 19.17
C GLY A 107 -12.83 11.21 19.03
N PHE A 108 -13.48 10.99 20.19
CA PHE A 108 -14.77 10.29 20.27
C PHE A 108 -15.80 11.12 21.00
N ASP A 109 -17.05 11.00 20.56
CA ASP A 109 -18.20 11.53 21.28
C ASP A 109 -18.57 10.66 22.50
N ASN A 110 -19.61 11.07 23.25
CA ASN A 110 -20.07 10.35 24.43
C ASN A 110 -20.67 8.96 24.11
N ASP A 111 -20.94 8.70 22.86
CA ASP A 111 -21.45 7.42 22.35
C ASP A 111 -20.35 6.54 21.73
N GLY A 112 -19.10 7.05 21.67
CA GLY A 112 -17.93 6.37 21.13
C GLY A 112 -17.84 6.40 19.61
N ASN A 113 -18.49 7.37 18.96
CA ASN A 113 -18.34 7.62 17.53
C ASN A 113 -17.20 8.63 17.29
N PHE A 114 -16.63 8.62 16.10
CA PHE A 114 -15.64 9.62 15.71
C PHE A 114 -16.19 11.05 15.76
N ILE A 115 -15.39 11.93 16.31
CA ILE A 115 -15.50 13.37 16.13
C ILE A 115 -14.48 13.74 15.03
N PHE A 116 -14.98 14.32 13.94
CA PHE A 116 -14.14 14.78 12.85
C PHE A 116 -13.82 16.26 12.99
N GLN A 117 -12.66 16.63 12.48
CA GLN A 117 -12.24 18.03 12.41
C GLN A 117 -13.10 18.81 11.43
N ASP A 118 -13.67 19.91 11.91
CA ASP A 118 -14.33 20.93 11.07
C ASP A 118 -13.25 21.84 10.47
N ASN A 119 -12.92 21.58 9.22
CA ASN A 119 -11.82 22.26 8.54
C ASN A 119 -12.28 23.44 7.70
N ASN A 120 -13.48 23.34 7.11
CA ASN A 120 -13.75 24.20 5.96
C ASN A 120 -15.22 24.33 5.60
N GLY A 121 -15.81 25.43 5.99
CA GLY A 121 -17.13 25.78 5.51
C GLY A 121 -17.14 26.29 4.06
N SER A 122 -18.32 26.48 3.52
CA SER A 122 -18.54 27.00 2.15
C SER A 122 -19.55 28.12 2.13
N VAL A 123 -19.24 29.20 1.41
CA VAL A 123 -20.13 30.30 1.13
C VAL A 123 -20.32 30.45 -0.39
N ASN A 124 -21.54 30.27 -0.87
CA ASN A 124 -21.85 30.30 -2.29
C ASN A 124 -21.00 29.33 -3.15
N GLY A 125 -20.67 28.14 -2.59
CA GLY A 125 -19.84 27.14 -3.24
C GLY A 125 -18.34 27.42 -3.23
N VAL A 126 -17.90 28.46 -2.54
CA VAL A 126 -16.47 28.78 -2.36
C VAL A 126 -16.05 28.39 -0.95
N LEU A 127 -14.99 27.57 -0.85
CA LEU A 127 -14.42 27.16 0.42
C LEU A 127 -13.83 28.35 1.17
N THR A 128 -14.11 28.45 2.47
CA THR A 128 -13.69 29.59 3.29
C THR A 128 -12.35 29.37 3.99
N GLY A 129 -11.90 28.13 4.12
CA GLY A 129 -10.73 27.76 4.92
C GLY A 129 -10.96 27.94 6.42
N LYS A 130 -12.21 27.97 6.89
CA LYS A 130 -12.58 28.14 8.29
C LYS A 130 -13.72 27.22 8.67
N PRO A 131 -13.75 26.71 9.90
CA PRO A 131 -14.86 25.95 10.46
C PRO A 131 -16.20 26.68 10.31
N ASP A 132 -17.28 25.93 10.04
CA ASP A 132 -18.64 26.48 9.96
C ASP A 132 -19.64 25.81 10.94
N GLY A 133 -19.14 24.89 11.77
CA GLY A 133 -19.93 24.15 12.76
C GLY A 133 -20.67 22.95 12.21
N LYS A 134 -20.35 22.52 10.97
CA LYS A 134 -20.94 21.34 10.33
C LYS A 134 -19.84 20.47 9.76
N ILE A 135 -20.02 19.16 9.83
CA ILE A 135 -19.14 18.20 9.18
C ILE A 135 -19.79 17.73 7.87
N ASP A 136 -19.15 18.07 6.75
CA ASP A 136 -19.62 17.70 5.42
C ASP A 136 -18.46 17.42 4.45
N GLU A 137 -18.75 17.25 3.16
CA GLU A 137 -17.74 16.96 2.12
C GLU A 137 -16.61 18.02 2.03
N ASN A 138 -16.84 19.23 2.51
CA ASN A 138 -15.87 20.32 2.45
C ASN A 138 -14.76 20.15 3.51
N ASP A 139 -15.00 19.35 4.57
CA ASP A 139 -14.05 19.08 5.64
C ASP A 139 -13.04 17.97 5.29
N LYS A 140 -13.29 17.26 4.19
CA LYS A 140 -12.34 16.25 3.73
C LYS A 140 -11.04 16.90 3.27
N THR A 141 -9.94 16.26 3.62
CA THR A 141 -8.60 16.73 3.28
C THR A 141 -7.69 15.56 2.88
N ASP A 142 -6.46 15.87 2.52
CA ASP A 142 -5.36 14.92 2.37
C ASP A 142 -5.07 14.29 3.74
N ILE A 143 -5.30 12.98 3.85
CA ILE A 143 -5.10 12.20 5.08
C ILE A 143 -3.99 11.17 4.97
N GLY A 144 -3.31 11.08 3.81
CA GLY A 144 -2.18 10.20 3.60
C GLY A 144 -1.80 9.99 2.15
N ASN A 145 -0.60 9.49 1.93
CA ASN A 145 0.03 9.35 0.62
C ASN A 145 0.54 7.92 0.39
N PRO A 146 0.05 7.20 -0.64
CA PRO A 146 0.51 5.84 -0.94
C PRO A 146 1.93 5.78 -1.55
N HIS A 147 2.51 6.92 -1.94
CA HIS A 147 3.82 6.95 -2.57
C HIS A 147 4.92 7.11 -1.53
N PRO A 148 5.92 6.21 -1.51
CA PRO A 148 7.00 6.28 -0.54
C PRO A 148 7.88 7.52 -0.77
N ASP A 149 8.46 8.00 0.33
CA ASP A 149 9.51 9.00 0.29
C ASP A 149 10.75 8.47 -0.41
N PHE A 150 11.12 7.23 -0.11
CA PHE A 150 12.16 6.50 -0.80
C PHE A 150 11.98 4.99 -0.68
N THR A 151 12.52 4.30 -1.66
CA THR A 151 12.68 2.85 -1.68
C THR A 151 14.16 2.51 -1.66
N TYR A 152 14.51 1.37 -1.09
CA TYR A 152 15.90 0.95 -1.01
C TYR A 152 16.06 -0.56 -1.12
N GLY A 153 17.22 -0.96 -1.62
CA GLY A 153 17.62 -2.35 -1.74
C GLY A 153 19.07 -2.55 -1.36
N LEU A 154 19.37 -3.73 -0.79
CA LEU A 154 20.71 -4.13 -0.44
C LEU A 154 20.91 -5.59 -0.83
N ASN A 155 21.85 -5.84 -1.72
CA ASN A 155 22.27 -7.19 -2.11
C ASN A 155 23.67 -7.45 -1.59
N ILE A 156 23.86 -8.58 -0.89
CA ILE A 156 25.12 -9.01 -0.29
C ILE A 156 25.40 -10.43 -0.77
N ASN A 157 26.55 -10.62 -1.43
CA ASN A 157 27.07 -11.92 -1.78
C ASN A 157 28.43 -12.10 -1.11
N VAL A 158 28.56 -13.15 -0.33
CA VAL A 158 29.80 -13.51 0.37
C VAL A 158 30.21 -14.90 -0.04
N GLY A 159 31.44 -15.07 -0.49
CA GLY A 159 32.05 -16.37 -0.69
C GLY A 159 33.17 -16.60 0.32
N TYR A 160 33.25 -17.80 0.88
CA TYR A 160 34.38 -18.24 1.69
C TYR A 160 34.74 -19.67 1.33
N LYS A 161 35.88 -19.84 0.65
CA LYS A 161 36.31 -21.15 0.13
C LYS A 161 35.22 -21.78 -0.74
N ASN A 162 34.58 -22.83 -0.22
CA ASN A 162 33.54 -23.58 -0.88
C ASN A 162 32.08 -23.13 -0.47
N TRP A 163 31.99 -22.20 0.47
CA TRP A 163 30.72 -21.67 0.94
C TRP A 163 30.34 -20.37 0.19
N ASP A 164 29.09 -20.22 -0.09
CA ASP A 164 28.49 -18.98 -0.60
C ASP A 164 27.27 -18.59 0.22
N LEU A 165 27.12 -17.30 0.46
CA LEU A 165 25.97 -16.69 1.12
C LEU A 165 25.46 -15.58 0.22
N THR A 166 24.16 -15.60 -0.07
CA THR A 166 23.46 -14.49 -0.74
C THR A 166 22.36 -13.99 0.15
N ALA A 167 22.32 -12.68 0.37
CA ALA A 167 21.23 -12.03 1.12
C ALA A 167 20.74 -10.83 0.33
N PHE A 168 19.40 -10.73 0.17
CA PHE A 168 18.74 -9.59 -0.45
C PHE A 168 17.73 -8.98 0.51
N PHE A 169 17.88 -7.68 0.73
CA PHE A 169 17.00 -6.88 1.55
C PHE A 169 16.37 -5.78 0.72
N GLN A 170 15.13 -5.45 1.02
CA GLN A 170 14.43 -4.30 0.43
C GLN A 170 13.52 -3.64 1.44
N GLY A 171 13.14 -2.41 1.14
CA GLY A 171 12.16 -1.70 1.93
C GLY A 171 11.67 -0.43 1.26
N THR A 172 10.62 0.11 1.85
CA THR A 172 10.05 1.42 1.54
C THR A 172 9.95 2.23 2.81
N GLN A 173 9.96 3.54 2.67
CA GLN A 173 9.83 4.46 3.80
C GLN A 173 8.95 5.64 3.43
N GLY A 174 8.03 6.00 4.35
CA GLY A 174 7.21 7.21 4.25
C GLY A 174 5.99 7.09 3.36
N ASN A 175 5.59 5.87 2.97
CA ASN A 175 4.30 5.61 2.35
C ASN A 175 3.26 5.28 3.41
N ASP A 176 2.03 5.68 3.16
CA ASP A 176 0.89 5.29 3.95
C ASP A 176 0.13 4.14 3.25
N ILE A 177 -0.64 3.39 4.05
CA ILE A 177 -1.58 2.37 3.59
C ILE A 177 -2.95 2.72 4.13
N PHE A 178 -3.96 2.75 3.27
CA PHE A 178 -5.35 2.81 3.69
C PHE A 178 -5.81 1.39 4.03
N ALA A 179 -5.82 1.08 5.32
CA ALA A 179 -6.10 -0.23 5.87
C ALA A 179 -7.63 -0.50 5.90
N LEU A 180 -8.22 -0.73 4.73
CA LEU A 180 -9.64 -0.96 4.56
C LEU A 180 -10.14 -2.16 5.37
N MET A 181 -9.31 -3.17 5.57
CA MET A 181 -9.63 -4.34 6.39
C MET A 181 -9.98 -3.98 7.84
N LYS A 182 -9.51 -2.83 8.36
CA LYS A 182 -9.93 -2.36 9.68
C LYS A 182 -11.44 -2.19 9.76
N TYR A 183 -12.09 -1.78 8.65
CA TYR A 183 -13.54 -1.68 8.61
C TYR A 183 -14.21 -3.01 8.96
N ASP A 184 -13.83 -4.09 8.30
CA ASP A 184 -14.43 -5.41 8.55
C ASP A 184 -14.15 -5.91 9.98
N TRP A 185 -12.94 -5.66 10.48
CA TRP A 185 -12.53 -6.15 11.79
C TRP A 185 -13.10 -5.36 12.98
N TYR A 186 -13.36 -4.08 12.78
CA TYR A 186 -13.93 -3.22 13.82
C TYR A 186 -15.45 -3.10 13.72
N PHE A 187 -16.03 -3.20 12.50
CA PHE A 187 -17.44 -2.91 12.25
C PHE A 187 -18.20 -4.00 11.50
N GLY A 188 -17.57 -5.06 11.05
CA GLY A 188 -18.14 -6.10 10.18
C GLY A 188 -19.29 -6.93 10.77
N GLY A 189 -19.72 -6.65 12.00
CA GLY A 189 -20.88 -7.27 12.60
C GLY A 189 -20.69 -8.72 13.07
N ALA A 190 -21.80 -9.42 13.31
CA ALA A 190 -21.80 -10.75 13.92
C ALA A 190 -21.16 -11.86 13.06
N ASN A 191 -20.95 -11.61 11.78
CA ASN A 191 -20.40 -12.59 10.85
C ASN A 191 -18.90 -12.39 10.57
N SER A 192 -18.28 -11.36 11.14
CA SER A 192 -16.87 -11.05 10.97
C SER A 192 -16.08 -11.34 12.24
N ALA A 193 -14.91 -11.93 12.09
CA ALA A 193 -13.99 -12.11 13.22
C ALA A 193 -13.47 -10.74 13.66
N THR A 194 -13.80 -10.33 14.88
CA THR A 194 -13.25 -9.14 15.51
C THR A 194 -11.85 -9.43 16.01
N LEU A 195 -10.90 -8.52 15.72
CA LEU A 195 -9.56 -8.62 16.29
C LEU A 195 -9.59 -8.51 17.82
N LYS A 196 -8.71 -9.26 18.46
CA LYS A 196 -8.49 -9.14 19.90
C LYS A 196 -8.12 -7.70 20.30
N ASP A 197 -7.33 -7.05 19.47
CA ASP A 197 -6.92 -5.66 19.62
C ASP A 197 -8.12 -4.71 19.56
N ALA A 198 -9.01 -4.89 18.60
CA ALA A 198 -10.24 -4.12 18.49
C ALA A 198 -11.10 -4.22 19.76
N PHE A 199 -11.12 -5.39 20.39
CA PHE A 199 -11.88 -5.58 21.63
C PHE A 199 -11.29 -4.81 22.82
N TYR A 200 -9.95 -4.80 22.98
CA TYR A 200 -9.29 -4.17 24.11
C TYR A 200 -9.05 -2.66 23.92
N ASN A 201 -8.87 -2.23 22.70
CA ASN A 201 -8.49 -0.84 22.35
C ASN A 201 -9.67 -0.01 21.85
N SER A 202 -10.90 -0.53 21.87
CA SER A 202 -12.09 0.23 21.53
C SER A 202 -12.56 1.13 22.66
N TRP A 203 -13.18 2.22 22.27
CA TRP A 203 -13.75 3.19 23.19
C TRP A 203 -14.82 2.55 24.11
N THR A 204 -14.71 2.89 25.38
CA THR A 204 -15.74 2.65 26.40
C THR A 204 -15.77 3.85 27.36
N PRO A 205 -16.84 4.04 28.14
CA PRO A 205 -16.86 5.08 29.17
C PRO A 205 -15.69 5.01 30.17
N GLN A 206 -15.10 3.82 30.35
CA GLN A 206 -13.92 3.58 31.20
C GLN A 206 -12.60 3.76 30.45
N ASN A 207 -12.61 3.78 29.11
CA ASN A 207 -11.46 4.02 28.25
C ASN A 207 -11.80 5.10 27.20
N PRO A 208 -11.98 6.36 27.60
CA PRO A 208 -12.37 7.44 26.69
C PRO A 208 -11.26 7.86 25.71
N ASN A 209 -9.99 7.55 26.02
CA ASN A 209 -8.82 7.83 25.17
C ASN A 209 -8.40 6.59 24.36
N ALA A 210 -9.34 5.77 23.95
CA ALA A 210 -9.11 4.60 23.11
C ALA A 210 -8.49 4.97 21.74
N GLU A 211 -7.90 4.00 21.08
CA GLU A 211 -7.37 4.18 19.71
C GLU A 211 -8.43 3.90 18.64
N ALA A 212 -9.53 3.22 19.01
CA ALA A 212 -10.59 2.82 18.10
C ALA A 212 -11.97 3.19 18.67
N PRO A 213 -12.97 3.44 17.81
CA PRO A 213 -14.31 3.78 18.21
C PRO A 213 -14.97 2.60 18.91
N LYS A 214 -16.12 2.86 19.53
CA LYS A 214 -16.92 1.84 20.21
C LYS A 214 -17.26 0.70 19.25
N LEU A 215 -17.00 -0.53 19.66
CA LEU A 215 -17.44 -1.73 18.95
C LEU A 215 -18.96 -1.79 18.91
N ASN A 216 -19.53 -1.66 17.74
CA ASN A 216 -20.98 -1.76 17.55
C ASN A 216 -21.29 -2.20 16.12
N SER A 217 -21.98 -3.33 15.98
CA SER A 217 -22.43 -3.83 14.68
C SER A 217 -23.42 -2.88 13.95
N LYS A 218 -24.05 -1.97 14.68
CA LYS A 218 -24.93 -0.94 14.10
C LYS A 218 -24.17 0.24 13.47
N ASN A 219 -22.87 0.38 13.74
CA ASN A 219 -22.05 1.46 13.18
C ASN A 219 -21.56 1.17 11.76
N SER A 220 -21.87 0.02 11.20
CA SER A 220 -21.44 -0.40 9.87
C SER A 220 -21.90 0.52 8.71
N SER A 221 -22.85 1.39 8.93
CA SER A 221 -23.31 2.39 7.97
C SER A 221 -23.27 3.83 8.50
N GLY A 222 -22.66 4.04 9.66
CA GLY A 222 -22.60 5.32 10.35
C GLY A 222 -21.33 6.12 10.06
N ILE A 223 -21.12 7.16 10.86
CA ILE A 223 -20.01 8.09 10.76
C ILE A 223 -18.63 7.41 10.86
N ASN A 224 -18.53 6.32 11.64
CA ASN A 224 -17.29 5.57 11.84
C ASN A 224 -16.84 4.79 10.59
N SER A 225 -17.69 4.65 9.59
CA SER A 225 -17.36 4.00 8.30
C SER A 225 -16.90 4.96 7.21
N LEU A 226 -16.80 6.25 7.50
CA LEU A 226 -16.31 7.22 6.53
C LEU A 226 -14.78 7.17 6.42
N PRO A 227 -14.21 7.43 5.21
CA PRO A 227 -12.77 7.53 5.03
C PRO A 227 -12.18 8.56 6.00
N SER A 228 -11.23 8.13 6.80
CA SER A 228 -10.65 8.98 7.83
C SER A 228 -9.24 8.55 8.21
N THR A 229 -8.55 9.38 8.99
CA THR A 229 -7.22 9.08 9.50
C THR A 229 -7.14 7.79 10.33
N PHE A 230 -8.26 7.29 10.86
CA PHE A 230 -8.33 6.00 11.55
C PHE A 230 -7.90 4.81 10.67
N TYR A 231 -8.16 4.90 9.38
CA TYR A 231 -7.82 3.82 8.43
C TYR A 231 -6.43 3.97 7.83
N VAL A 232 -5.74 5.07 8.07
CA VAL A 232 -4.41 5.33 7.51
C VAL A 232 -3.33 4.81 8.45
N GLU A 233 -2.47 3.94 7.94
CA GLU A 233 -1.39 3.30 8.67
C GLU A 233 -0.04 3.56 8.00
N ASP A 234 1.03 3.56 8.80
CA ASP A 234 2.41 3.63 8.31
C ASP A 234 2.76 2.36 7.52
N GLY A 235 2.91 2.48 6.21
CA GLY A 235 3.28 1.39 5.30
C GLY A 235 4.77 1.16 5.16
N SER A 236 5.59 1.84 5.94
CA SER A 236 7.05 1.67 5.91
C SER A 236 7.47 0.28 6.34
N TYR A 237 8.42 -0.31 5.64
CA TYR A 237 8.97 -1.62 6.03
C TYR A 237 10.41 -1.84 5.59
N PHE A 238 11.06 -2.78 6.27
CA PHE A 238 12.33 -3.40 5.89
C PHE A 238 12.18 -4.91 5.90
N ARG A 239 12.55 -5.57 4.80
CA ARG A 239 12.36 -7.02 4.61
C ARG A 239 13.62 -7.71 4.15
N CYS A 240 13.93 -8.86 4.76
CA CYS A 240 14.85 -9.83 4.20
C CYS A 240 14.08 -10.70 3.17
N LYS A 241 14.18 -10.34 1.89
CA LYS A 241 13.45 -11.00 0.79
C LYS A 241 14.00 -12.36 0.45
N ASN A 242 15.33 -12.50 0.51
CA ASN A 242 15.99 -13.75 0.21
C ASN A 242 17.26 -13.90 1.05
N LEU A 243 17.42 -15.06 1.63
CA LEU A 243 18.66 -15.49 2.27
C LEU A 243 18.96 -16.91 1.82
N GLN A 244 20.13 -17.12 1.24
CA GLN A 244 20.55 -18.44 0.75
C GLN A 244 22.00 -18.71 1.16
N ILE A 245 22.25 -19.93 1.64
CA ILE A 245 23.58 -20.45 1.88
C ILE A 245 23.82 -21.68 1.01
N GLY A 246 24.96 -21.74 0.36
CA GLY A 246 25.37 -22.84 -0.49
C GLY A 246 26.73 -23.41 -0.13
N TYR A 247 26.95 -24.66 -0.49
CA TYR A 247 28.23 -25.34 -0.39
C TYR A 247 28.53 -26.06 -1.69
N SER A 248 29.66 -25.73 -2.32
CA SER A 248 30.16 -26.35 -3.54
C SER A 248 31.25 -27.39 -3.19
N PHE A 249 31.06 -28.61 -3.61
CA PHE A 249 31.99 -29.68 -3.34
C PHE A 249 33.31 -29.54 -4.13
N ASN A 250 34.42 -30.01 -3.54
CA ASN A 250 35.73 -29.91 -4.16
C ASN A 250 35.79 -30.73 -5.46
N LYS A 251 36.24 -30.10 -6.55
CA LYS A 251 36.38 -30.73 -7.88
C LYS A 251 37.20 -32.01 -7.86
N LYS A 252 38.27 -32.10 -7.06
CA LYS A 252 39.12 -33.31 -6.95
C LYS A 252 38.35 -34.53 -6.44
N LEU A 253 37.37 -34.34 -5.56
CA LEU A 253 36.49 -35.39 -5.08
C LEU A 253 35.51 -35.82 -6.15
N LEU A 254 34.95 -34.85 -6.87
CA LEU A 254 33.90 -35.05 -7.87
C LEU A 254 34.41 -35.75 -9.14
N GLN A 255 35.65 -35.49 -9.56
CA GLN A 255 36.29 -36.12 -10.71
C GLN A 255 36.31 -37.63 -10.64
N LYS A 256 36.41 -38.21 -9.42
CA LYS A 256 36.32 -39.67 -9.23
C LYS A 256 34.98 -40.28 -9.63
N PHE A 257 33.93 -39.44 -9.67
CA PHE A 257 32.58 -39.85 -10.01
C PHE A 257 32.13 -39.32 -11.37
N HIS A 258 33.04 -38.75 -12.18
CA HIS A 258 32.74 -38.09 -13.47
C HIS A 258 31.73 -36.94 -13.33
N ILE A 259 31.74 -36.24 -12.18
CA ILE A 259 30.91 -35.10 -11.89
C ILE A 259 31.77 -33.84 -12.04
N GLU A 260 31.29 -32.86 -12.85
CA GLU A 260 31.98 -31.61 -13.07
C GLU A 260 31.78 -30.65 -11.91
N SER A 261 30.53 -30.51 -11.44
CA SER A 261 30.19 -29.67 -10.31
C SER A 261 29.05 -30.25 -9.49
N PHE A 262 29.12 -30.08 -8.18
CA PHE A 262 28.05 -30.44 -7.23
C PHE A 262 27.94 -29.37 -6.17
N ARG A 263 26.79 -28.74 -6.06
CA ARG A 263 26.45 -27.71 -5.06
C ARG A 263 25.15 -28.07 -4.41
N ILE A 264 25.09 -28.00 -3.10
CA ILE A 264 23.87 -28.05 -2.30
C ILE A 264 23.60 -26.66 -1.72
N TYR A 265 22.34 -26.28 -1.61
CA TYR A 265 21.99 -25.02 -1.01
C TYR A 265 20.69 -25.10 -0.24
N ALA A 266 20.56 -24.26 0.77
CA ALA A 266 19.35 -24.02 1.50
C ALA A 266 19.04 -22.52 1.44
N GLY A 267 17.77 -22.16 1.31
CA GLY A 267 17.35 -20.79 1.22
C GLY A 267 16.02 -20.54 1.91
N VAL A 268 15.79 -19.28 2.23
CA VAL A 268 14.53 -18.82 2.77
C VAL A 268 14.14 -17.50 2.10
N GLN A 269 12.89 -17.40 1.66
CA GLN A 269 12.30 -16.17 1.16
C GLN A 269 11.42 -15.55 2.24
N ASN A 270 11.40 -14.22 2.27
CA ASN A 270 10.63 -13.43 3.24
C ASN A 270 10.93 -13.84 4.70
N LEU A 271 12.23 -13.98 5.03
CA LEU A 271 12.66 -14.48 6.33
C LEU A 271 12.07 -13.67 7.49
N PHE A 272 12.11 -12.34 7.37
CA PHE A 272 11.48 -11.43 8.32
C PHE A 272 11.10 -10.11 7.65
N THR A 273 10.11 -9.44 8.23
CA THR A 273 9.71 -8.07 7.90
C THR A 273 9.66 -7.26 9.19
N ILE A 274 10.29 -6.10 9.18
CA ILE A 274 10.21 -5.10 10.26
C ILE A 274 9.31 -3.98 9.74
N THR A 275 8.18 -3.77 10.39
CA THR A 275 7.17 -2.77 10.03
C THR A 275 6.35 -2.38 11.24
N LYS A 276 5.70 -1.22 11.18
CA LYS A 276 4.66 -0.79 12.11
C LYS A 276 3.26 -1.10 11.61
N TYR A 277 3.13 -1.51 10.32
CA TYR A 277 1.85 -1.87 9.76
C TYR A 277 1.21 -3.04 10.53
N PRO A 278 0.02 -2.86 11.12
CA PRO A 278 -0.52 -3.83 12.08
C PRO A 278 -1.21 -5.03 11.43
N LEU A 279 -1.45 -4.98 10.11
CA LEU A 279 -2.17 -6.02 9.39
C LEU A 279 -1.22 -7.04 8.76
N TYR A 280 -1.66 -7.75 7.69
CA TYR A 280 -0.93 -8.91 7.18
C TYR A 280 0.41 -8.59 6.54
N ASP A 281 0.45 -7.65 5.59
CA ASP A 281 1.66 -7.35 4.82
C ASP A 281 1.69 -5.89 4.37
N PRO A 282 2.76 -5.14 4.67
CA PRO A 282 2.90 -3.75 4.24
C PRO A 282 3.21 -3.60 2.73
N GLU A 283 3.53 -4.69 2.04
CA GLU A 283 3.77 -4.68 0.58
C GLU A 283 2.43 -4.80 -0.17
N VAL A 284 1.57 -3.80 0.04
CA VAL A 284 0.27 -3.72 -0.62
C VAL A 284 0.47 -3.32 -2.08
N SER A 285 0.04 -4.18 -2.99
CA SER A 285 0.04 -3.91 -4.42
C SER A 285 -1.38 -3.75 -4.94
N SER A 286 -1.63 -2.71 -5.73
CA SER A 286 -2.85 -2.56 -6.49
C SER A 286 -2.49 -2.43 -7.97
N ASN A 287 -3.20 -3.16 -8.83
CA ASN A 287 -3.09 -3.03 -10.27
C ASN A 287 -3.85 -1.80 -10.80
N VAL A 288 -4.62 -1.14 -9.94
CA VAL A 288 -5.38 0.06 -10.28
C VAL A 288 -4.61 1.29 -9.85
N LEU A 289 -4.32 2.16 -10.79
CA LEU A 289 -3.50 3.35 -10.60
C LEU A 289 -4.04 4.29 -9.51
N PHE A 290 -5.36 4.41 -9.41
CA PHE A 290 -6.03 5.34 -8.51
C PHE A 290 -6.31 4.76 -7.11
N ASP A 291 -6.09 3.46 -6.90
CA ASP A 291 -6.32 2.74 -5.64
C ASP A 291 -5.03 2.21 -5.02
N ARG A 292 -3.90 2.79 -5.40
CA ARG A 292 -2.60 2.40 -4.87
C ARG A 292 -2.57 2.57 -3.35
N GLY A 293 -2.02 1.57 -2.65
CA GLY A 293 -1.89 1.59 -1.20
C GLY A 293 -3.18 1.32 -0.41
N VAL A 294 -4.28 0.97 -1.08
CA VAL A 294 -5.51 0.51 -0.40
C VAL A 294 -5.42 -0.99 -0.14
N ASP A 295 -5.45 -1.39 1.12
CA ASP A 295 -5.46 -2.80 1.55
C ASP A 295 -6.90 -3.29 1.73
N GLY A 296 -7.41 -4.01 0.71
CA GLY A 296 -8.79 -4.48 0.65
C GLY A 296 -8.89 -5.98 0.38
N PHE A 297 -8.58 -6.81 1.37
CA PHE A 297 -8.53 -8.27 1.24
C PHE A 297 -9.81 -8.93 0.66
N TRP A 298 -11.01 -8.40 0.97
CA TRP A 298 -12.28 -8.99 0.51
C TRP A 298 -12.57 -8.79 -0.98
N GLN A 299 -11.91 -7.86 -1.62
CA GLN A 299 -12.09 -7.60 -3.06
C GLN A 299 -11.21 -8.49 -3.93
N ALA A 300 -10.32 -9.28 -3.34
CA ALA A 300 -9.45 -10.21 -4.05
C ALA A 300 -10.19 -11.32 -4.81
N GLN A 301 -11.46 -11.58 -4.53
CA GLN A 301 -12.24 -12.60 -5.26
C GLN A 301 -12.84 -12.11 -6.58
N GLU A 302 -13.01 -10.79 -6.77
CA GLU A 302 -13.61 -10.24 -8.01
C GLU A 302 -12.87 -9.00 -8.56
N SER A 303 -11.80 -8.53 -7.89
CA SER A 303 -11.06 -7.33 -8.26
C SER A 303 -9.57 -7.63 -8.41
N PRO A 304 -8.85 -6.91 -9.29
CA PRO A 304 -7.39 -7.04 -9.45
C PRO A 304 -6.56 -6.62 -8.23
N HIS A 305 -7.19 -6.37 -7.09
CA HIS A 305 -6.55 -6.03 -5.82
C HIS A 305 -6.19 -7.31 -5.05
N GLU A 306 -5.18 -8.02 -5.50
CA GLU A 306 -4.63 -9.14 -4.75
C GLU A 306 -3.87 -8.59 -3.53
N ALA A 307 -4.45 -8.73 -2.34
CA ALA A 307 -3.67 -8.68 -1.12
C ALA A 307 -2.73 -9.88 -1.10
N THR A 308 -1.56 -9.73 -1.67
CA THR A 308 -0.56 -10.79 -1.67
C THR A 308 0.06 -10.90 -0.29
N MET A 309 -0.41 -11.87 0.48
CA MET A 309 0.30 -12.26 1.70
C MET A 309 1.63 -12.88 1.30
N ASN A 310 2.73 -12.21 1.58
CA ASN A 310 4.07 -12.74 1.35
C ASN A 310 4.37 -13.84 2.35
N SER A 311 4.17 -15.09 1.96
CA SER A 311 4.51 -16.25 2.78
C SER A 311 6.01 -16.43 2.92
N ARG A 312 6.44 -16.96 4.07
CA ARG A 312 7.83 -17.42 4.26
C ARG A 312 8.00 -18.77 3.59
N VAL A 313 8.93 -18.85 2.63
CA VAL A 313 9.20 -20.07 1.86
C VAL A 313 10.59 -20.58 2.17
N TYR A 314 10.68 -21.84 2.58
CA TYR A 314 11.96 -22.54 2.76
C TYR A 314 12.20 -23.42 1.55
N ASN A 315 13.42 -23.40 1.03
CA ASN A 315 13.83 -24.22 -0.08
C ASN A 315 15.15 -24.96 0.21
N LEU A 316 15.27 -26.13 -0.33
CA LEU A 316 16.49 -26.92 -0.36
C LEU A 316 16.72 -27.37 -1.81
N GLY A 317 17.91 -27.22 -2.31
CA GLY A 317 18.20 -27.56 -3.70
C GLY A 317 19.60 -28.11 -3.91
N VAL A 318 19.74 -28.76 -5.06
CA VAL A 318 20.97 -29.38 -5.52
C VAL A 318 21.21 -28.97 -6.96
N ASN A 319 22.42 -28.51 -7.25
CA ASN A 319 22.91 -28.27 -8.60
C ASN A 319 23.97 -29.31 -8.92
N LEU A 320 23.77 -30.08 -9.99
CA LEU A 320 24.67 -31.15 -10.42
C LEU A 320 24.94 -30.99 -11.91
N THR A 321 26.24 -31.03 -12.27
CA THR A 321 26.70 -30.99 -13.68
C THR A 321 27.63 -32.18 -13.91
N PHE A 322 27.45 -32.87 -15.02
CA PHE A 322 28.24 -34.02 -15.43
C PHE A 322 29.20 -33.66 -16.56
#